data_877ca2b5d53d66ec20227ee9b735ad7b
#
_entry.id   877ca2b5d53d66ec20227ee9b735ad7b
#
_cell.length_a   1.000
_cell.length_b   1.000
_cell.length_c   1.000
_cell.angle_alpha   90.00
_cell.angle_beta   90.00
_cell.angle_gamma   90.00
#
_symmetry.space_group_name_H-M   'P 1'
#
loop_
_entity.id
_entity.type
_entity.pdbx_description
1 polymer ?
#
loop_
_entity_poly.entity_id
_entity_poly.type
_entity_poly.pdbx_seq_one_letter_code
_entity_poly.pdbx_strand_id
1 'polypeptide(L)'
;IWREEYYNAFSGLLTDSILTARDACIAINNELIKLPIHVFNDFPKPADIKPSSLIHIKFGLCGDYTNLAIYAMRSVGIPVTTGSIPHWGHSNNSHAFNLLNGEDGNYYDFAGGEHHPGDHLKRFDGIPKVYQKTFSVQQTSLVMTNTSKEEIPAFFKNPFMKDITDHFPVIHPQTVSIPLN
;
A
#
# COMPACT_ATOMS: atom_id res chain seq x y z
N ILE A 1 14.40 -19.58 3.25
CA ILE A 1 14.38 -18.07 3.34
C ILE A 1 13.18 -17.61 2.53
N TRP A 2 12.35 -16.70 3.08
CA TRP A 2 11.09 -16.26 2.47
C TRP A 2 11.21 -15.87 0.98
N ARG A 3 12.29 -15.19 0.58
CA ARG A 3 12.48 -14.74 -0.80
C ARG A 3 12.56 -15.91 -1.78
N GLU A 4 13.26 -16.96 -1.44
CA GLU A 4 13.38 -18.17 -2.27
C GLU A 4 12.03 -18.90 -2.38
N GLU A 5 11.33 -19.04 -1.27
CA GLU A 5 10.00 -19.65 -1.21
C GLU A 5 9.01 -18.93 -2.15
N TYR A 6 8.92 -17.60 -2.04
CA TYR A 6 8.05 -16.79 -2.91
C TYR A 6 8.55 -16.74 -4.36
N TYR A 7 9.87 -16.67 -4.57
CA TYR A 7 10.44 -16.74 -5.91
C TYR A 7 10.04 -18.04 -6.62
N ASN A 8 10.18 -19.17 -5.97
CA ASN A 8 9.80 -20.47 -6.54
C ASN A 8 8.30 -20.57 -6.81
N ALA A 9 7.46 -19.93 -5.97
CA ALA A 9 6.02 -19.91 -6.16
C ALA A 9 5.55 -19.05 -7.34
N PHE A 10 6.22 -17.95 -7.63
CA PHE A 10 5.72 -16.92 -8.55
C PHE A 10 6.57 -16.69 -9.81
N SER A 11 7.84 -17.10 -9.84
CA SER A 11 8.72 -16.84 -11.01
C SER A 11 8.23 -17.52 -12.29
N GLY A 12 7.61 -18.68 -12.18
CA GLY A 12 7.03 -19.40 -13.34
C GLY A 12 5.85 -18.72 -14.01
N LEU A 13 5.28 -17.68 -13.37
CA LEU A 13 4.21 -16.86 -13.96
C LEU A 13 4.75 -15.79 -14.92
N LEU A 14 6.03 -15.46 -14.80
CA LEU A 14 6.68 -14.43 -15.60
C LEU A 14 7.20 -15.01 -16.91
N THR A 15 6.32 -15.14 -17.88
CA THR A 15 6.62 -15.65 -19.23
C THR A 15 7.05 -14.52 -20.16
N ASP A 16 7.60 -14.86 -21.33
CA ASP A 16 8.02 -13.90 -22.38
C ASP A 16 6.88 -12.99 -22.88
N SER A 17 5.64 -13.33 -22.60
CA SER A 17 4.48 -12.50 -22.93
C SER A 17 4.24 -11.34 -21.96
N ILE A 18 4.94 -11.31 -20.81
CA ILE A 18 4.85 -10.24 -19.82
C ILE A 18 5.89 -9.19 -20.18
N LEU A 19 5.42 -8.02 -20.64
CA LEU A 19 6.27 -6.95 -21.16
C LEU A 19 6.55 -5.85 -20.15
N THR A 20 5.71 -5.69 -19.12
CA THR A 20 5.82 -4.58 -18.17
C THR A 20 5.77 -5.08 -16.72
N ALA A 21 6.30 -4.27 -15.79
CA ALA A 21 6.15 -4.54 -14.36
C ALA A 21 4.67 -4.56 -13.92
N ARG A 22 3.79 -3.82 -14.61
CA ARG A 22 2.35 -3.82 -14.36
C ARG A 22 1.73 -5.16 -14.73
N ASP A 23 2.07 -5.71 -15.90
CA ASP A 23 1.55 -7.02 -16.35
C ASP A 23 2.02 -8.12 -15.41
N ALA A 24 3.29 -8.10 -15.01
CA ALA A 24 3.86 -9.02 -14.03
C ALA A 24 3.11 -8.94 -12.68
N CYS A 25 2.81 -7.72 -12.23
CA CYS A 25 2.05 -7.47 -11.02
C CYS A 25 0.63 -8.04 -11.11
N ILE A 26 -0.04 -7.88 -12.26
CA ILE A 26 -1.38 -8.45 -12.53
C ILE A 26 -1.32 -9.98 -12.51
N ALA A 27 -0.32 -10.59 -13.14
CA ALA A 27 -0.17 -12.04 -13.18
C ALA A 27 -0.06 -12.64 -11.78
N ILE A 28 0.81 -12.07 -10.93
CA ILE A 28 0.96 -12.51 -9.54
C ILE A 28 -0.30 -12.23 -8.73
N ASN A 29 -0.91 -11.06 -8.90
CA ASN A 29 -2.11 -10.71 -8.14
C ASN A 29 -3.29 -11.63 -8.46
N ASN A 30 -3.40 -12.14 -9.68
CA ASN A 30 -4.37 -13.18 -10.05
C ASN A 30 -4.22 -14.47 -9.21
N GLU A 31 -3.01 -14.83 -8.83
CA GLU A 31 -2.79 -15.98 -7.94
C GLU A 31 -3.12 -15.63 -6.49
N LEU A 32 -2.79 -14.41 -6.05
CA LEU A 32 -3.14 -13.95 -4.70
C LEU A 32 -4.66 -13.86 -4.49
N ILE A 33 -5.43 -13.45 -5.51
CA ILE A 33 -6.91 -13.39 -5.47
C ILE A 33 -7.53 -14.79 -5.27
N LYS A 34 -6.87 -15.85 -5.74
CA LYS A 34 -7.36 -17.22 -5.54
C LYS A 34 -7.18 -17.74 -4.11
N LEU A 35 -6.36 -17.07 -3.31
CA LEU A 35 -6.17 -17.45 -1.91
C LEU A 35 -7.46 -17.13 -1.14
N PRO A 36 -8.01 -18.08 -0.38
CA PRO A 36 -9.24 -17.89 0.38
C PRO A 36 -8.97 -17.09 1.67
N ILE A 37 -8.43 -15.89 1.52
CA ILE A 37 -8.09 -15.03 2.64
C ILE A 37 -9.16 -13.95 2.76
N HIS A 38 -9.63 -13.67 3.98
CA HIS A 38 -10.68 -12.70 4.26
C HIS A 38 -10.12 -11.50 5.02
N VAL A 39 -10.47 -10.28 4.58
CA VAL A 39 -10.18 -9.05 5.33
C VAL A 39 -11.18 -8.90 6.45
N PHE A 40 -10.69 -8.77 7.68
CA PHE A 40 -11.51 -8.46 8.85
C PHE A 40 -11.20 -7.05 9.33
N ASN A 41 -12.24 -6.23 9.42
CA ASN A 41 -12.14 -4.85 9.91
C ASN A 41 -12.51 -4.71 11.40
N ASP A 42 -13.10 -5.74 12.02
CA ASP A 42 -13.78 -5.63 13.33
C ASP A 42 -13.01 -6.30 14.49
N PHE A 43 -11.79 -6.78 14.27
CA PHE A 43 -10.99 -7.38 15.35
C PHE A 43 -10.11 -6.35 16.05
N PRO A 44 -9.89 -6.48 17.37
CA PRO A 44 -8.81 -5.77 18.03
C PRO A 44 -7.51 -6.15 17.31
N LYS A 45 -6.78 -5.13 16.83
CA LYS A 45 -5.59 -5.28 15.98
C LYS A 45 -4.63 -6.32 16.58
N PRO A 46 -4.52 -7.53 16.02
CA PRO A 46 -3.44 -8.45 16.39
C PRO A 46 -2.11 -7.87 15.96
N ALA A 47 -1.03 -8.39 16.49
CA ALA A 47 0.30 -8.10 15.95
C ALA A 47 0.33 -8.40 14.45
N ASP A 48 1.14 -7.65 13.69
CA ASP A 48 1.28 -7.82 12.25
C ASP A 48 1.54 -9.31 11.91
N ILE A 49 0.71 -9.87 11.04
CA ILE A 49 0.79 -11.27 10.65
C ILE A 49 1.89 -11.43 9.62
N LYS A 50 2.81 -12.35 9.86
CA LYS A 50 3.83 -12.67 8.84
C LYS A 50 3.16 -13.21 7.58
N PRO A 51 3.60 -12.82 6.37
CA PRO A 51 3.02 -13.28 5.12
C PRO A 51 2.93 -14.82 5.01
N SER A 52 3.95 -15.54 5.47
CA SER A 52 3.94 -17.01 5.51
C SER A 52 2.86 -17.60 6.43
N SER A 53 2.48 -16.87 7.48
CA SER A 53 1.40 -17.29 8.39
C SER A 53 0.04 -16.91 7.85
N LEU A 54 -0.08 -15.80 7.13
CA LEU A 54 -1.33 -15.31 6.56
C LEU A 54 -1.99 -16.34 5.64
N ILE A 55 -1.20 -17.03 4.82
CA ILE A 55 -1.67 -18.07 3.90
C ILE A 55 -2.38 -19.22 4.66
N HIS A 56 -1.93 -19.51 5.89
CA HIS A 56 -2.52 -20.57 6.72
C HIS A 56 -3.68 -20.08 7.58
N ILE A 57 -3.57 -18.87 8.12
CA ILE A 57 -4.59 -18.26 9.00
C ILE A 57 -5.82 -17.86 8.20
N LYS A 58 -5.65 -17.45 6.93
CA LYS A 58 -6.71 -17.08 5.98
C LYS A 58 -7.55 -15.88 6.38
N PHE A 59 -7.08 -15.03 7.28
CA PHE A 59 -7.67 -13.73 7.60
C PHE A 59 -6.58 -12.74 8.01
N GLY A 60 -6.80 -11.46 7.74
CA GLY A 60 -5.87 -10.39 8.06
C GLY A 60 -6.48 -9.02 7.83
N LEU A 61 -5.75 -7.99 8.18
CA LEU A 61 -6.07 -6.60 7.90
C LEU A 61 -5.46 -6.14 6.58
N CYS A 62 -5.86 -4.97 6.09
CA CYS A 62 -5.32 -4.38 4.86
C CYS A 62 -3.78 -4.34 4.84
N GLY A 63 -3.13 -4.06 5.99
CA GLY A 63 -1.66 -4.06 6.10
C GLY A 63 -1.03 -5.44 5.91
N ASP A 64 -1.69 -6.51 6.36
CA ASP A 64 -1.20 -7.88 6.21
C ASP A 64 -1.21 -8.32 4.75
N TYR A 65 -2.28 -7.99 4.03
CA TYR A 65 -2.40 -8.24 2.58
C TYR A 65 -1.40 -7.42 1.77
N THR A 66 -1.25 -6.14 2.13
CA THR A 66 -0.24 -5.28 1.54
C THR A 66 1.14 -5.91 1.66
N ASN A 67 1.49 -6.43 2.84
CA ASN A 67 2.76 -7.11 3.05
C ASN A 67 2.89 -8.40 2.24
N LEU A 68 1.84 -9.23 2.18
CA LEU A 68 1.85 -10.46 1.38
C LEU A 68 2.17 -10.16 -0.09
N ALA A 69 1.49 -9.19 -0.70
CA ALA A 69 1.73 -8.79 -2.08
C ALA A 69 3.15 -8.22 -2.28
N ILE A 70 3.66 -7.41 -1.33
CA ILE A 70 5.04 -6.90 -1.37
C ILE A 70 6.05 -8.06 -1.39
N TYR A 71 5.88 -9.07 -0.54
CA TYR A 71 6.78 -10.22 -0.48
C TYR A 71 6.72 -11.02 -1.79
N ALA A 72 5.53 -11.32 -2.30
CA ALA A 72 5.34 -12.05 -3.55
C ALA A 72 6.02 -11.33 -4.72
N MET A 73 5.70 -10.06 -4.92
CA MET A 73 6.17 -9.28 -6.07
C MET A 73 7.65 -8.92 -6.00
N ARG A 74 8.16 -8.55 -4.82
CA ARG A 74 9.59 -8.26 -4.65
C ARG A 74 10.48 -9.48 -4.73
N SER A 75 9.98 -10.67 -4.45
CA SER A 75 10.74 -11.90 -4.62
C SER A 75 11.20 -12.10 -6.07
N VAL A 76 10.40 -11.64 -7.02
CA VAL A 76 10.67 -11.72 -8.47
C VAL A 76 11.10 -10.39 -9.08
N GLY A 77 11.44 -9.38 -8.26
CA GLY A 77 12.05 -8.13 -8.71
C GLY A 77 11.08 -7.00 -9.04
N ILE A 78 9.77 -7.14 -8.80
CA ILE A 78 8.80 -6.07 -9.08
C ILE A 78 8.84 -5.00 -7.97
N PRO A 79 8.97 -3.69 -8.31
CA PRO A 79 9.20 -2.61 -7.35
C PRO A 79 7.90 -2.14 -6.65
N VAL A 80 7.24 -3.03 -5.91
CA VAL A 80 6.03 -2.71 -5.13
C VAL A 80 6.39 -2.23 -3.74
N THR A 81 5.65 -1.24 -3.24
CA THR A 81 5.79 -0.69 -1.89
C THR A 81 4.42 -0.49 -1.21
N THR A 82 4.43 -0.03 0.04
CA THR A 82 3.21 0.34 0.76
C THR A 82 2.77 1.74 0.40
N GLY A 83 1.50 1.87 0.00
CA GLY A 83 0.73 3.09 0.02
C GLY A 83 -0.05 3.20 1.33
N SER A 84 -0.28 4.40 1.82
CA SER A 84 -1.01 4.63 3.06
C SER A 84 -1.93 5.85 2.95
N ILE A 85 -3.14 5.69 3.48
CA ILE A 85 -4.05 6.78 3.80
C ILE A 85 -4.09 6.86 5.32
N PRO A 86 -3.49 7.90 5.95
CA PRO A 86 -3.40 7.96 7.41
C PRO A 86 -4.77 8.12 8.07
N HIS A 87 -5.69 8.81 7.44
CA HIS A 87 -7.09 8.99 7.86
C HIS A 87 -8.00 9.15 6.66
N TRP A 88 -9.17 8.52 6.70
CA TRP A 88 -10.24 8.80 5.75
C TRP A 88 -10.86 10.19 6.04
N GLY A 89 -11.39 10.87 5.03
CA GLY A 89 -12.07 12.14 5.23
C GLY A 89 -13.34 12.07 6.11
N HIS A 90 -13.90 10.89 6.26
CA HIS A 90 -15.15 10.64 7.00
C HIS A 90 -14.97 9.79 8.27
N SER A 91 -13.75 9.32 8.57
CA SER A 91 -13.49 8.49 9.76
C SER A 91 -12.04 8.58 10.23
N ASN A 92 -11.80 8.19 11.48
CA ASN A 92 -10.44 8.12 12.05
C ASN A 92 -9.69 6.83 11.67
N ASN A 93 -10.27 6.00 10.80
CA ASN A 93 -9.61 4.80 10.31
C ASN A 93 -8.56 5.16 9.26
N SER A 94 -7.52 4.35 9.20
CA SER A 94 -6.47 4.41 8.18
C SER A 94 -6.60 3.26 7.20
N HIS A 95 -5.88 3.35 6.09
CA HIS A 95 -5.83 2.27 5.10
C HIS A 95 -4.41 2.07 4.60
N ALA A 96 -4.03 0.80 4.40
CA ALA A 96 -2.80 0.39 3.74
C ALA A 96 -3.15 -0.38 2.46
N PHE A 97 -2.39 -0.12 1.41
CA PHE A 97 -2.55 -0.73 0.10
C PHE A 97 -1.19 -0.82 -0.60
N ASN A 98 -1.15 -1.38 -1.79
CA ASN A 98 0.06 -1.53 -2.56
C ASN A 98 0.22 -0.41 -3.57
N LEU A 99 1.46 -0.01 -3.82
CA LEU A 99 1.85 0.91 -4.89
C LEU A 99 2.92 0.25 -5.76
N LEU A 100 2.68 0.17 -7.04
CA LEU A 100 3.67 -0.13 -8.06
C LEU A 100 4.15 1.19 -8.66
N ASN A 101 5.47 1.40 -8.65
CA ASN A 101 6.08 2.48 -9.42
C ASN A 101 6.25 1.98 -10.86
N GLY A 102 5.46 2.52 -11.77
CA GLY A 102 5.53 2.18 -13.18
C GLY A 102 6.78 2.72 -13.86
N GLU A 103 7.19 2.06 -14.92
CA GLU A 103 8.32 2.47 -15.78
C GLU A 103 8.04 3.80 -16.50
N ASP A 104 6.77 4.15 -16.62
CA ASP A 104 6.26 5.40 -17.17
C ASP A 104 6.24 6.57 -16.18
N GLY A 105 6.72 6.34 -14.94
CA GLY A 105 6.73 7.32 -13.86
C GLY A 105 5.41 7.47 -13.13
N ASN A 106 4.37 6.72 -13.50
CA ASN A 106 3.09 6.73 -12.82
C ASN A 106 3.07 5.82 -11.59
N TYR A 107 2.20 6.14 -10.63
CA TYR A 107 1.88 5.27 -9.52
C TYR A 107 0.63 4.46 -9.84
N TYR A 108 0.72 3.14 -9.69
CA TYR A 108 -0.41 2.23 -9.83
C TYR A 108 -0.78 1.67 -8.47
N ASP A 109 -1.90 2.15 -7.94
CA ASP A 109 -2.48 1.71 -6.68
C ASP A 109 -3.25 0.40 -6.84
N PHE A 110 -3.10 -0.52 -5.89
CA PHE A 110 -3.83 -1.78 -5.90
C PHE A 110 -3.93 -2.38 -4.49
N ALA A 111 -4.81 -3.34 -4.31
CA ALA A 111 -4.86 -4.17 -3.11
C ALA A 111 -4.50 -5.60 -3.47
N GLY A 112 -3.39 -6.08 -2.92
CA GLY A 112 -2.94 -7.45 -3.16
C GLY A 112 -3.99 -8.47 -2.73
N GLY A 113 -4.37 -9.37 -3.65
CA GLY A 113 -5.44 -10.32 -3.42
C GLY A 113 -6.86 -9.82 -3.63
N GLU A 114 -7.06 -8.54 -4.01
CA GLU A 114 -8.39 -7.96 -4.22
C GLU A 114 -8.50 -7.17 -5.53
N HIS A 115 -7.66 -6.16 -5.74
CA HIS A 115 -7.75 -5.24 -6.87
C HIS A 115 -6.44 -5.19 -7.66
N HIS A 116 -6.53 -4.98 -8.97
CA HIS A 116 -5.37 -4.86 -9.85
C HIS A 116 -4.74 -3.46 -9.85
N PRO A 117 -3.48 -3.32 -10.31
CA PRO A 117 -2.80 -2.03 -10.44
C PRO A 117 -3.59 -0.99 -11.22
N GLY A 118 -3.87 0.15 -10.57
CA GLY A 118 -4.67 1.27 -11.07
C GLY A 118 -6.17 1.17 -10.79
N ASP A 119 -6.60 0.20 -9.96
CA ASP A 119 -8.03 -0.08 -9.76
C ASP A 119 -8.51 0.07 -8.32
N HIS A 120 -7.66 0.42 -7.38
CA HIS A 120 -8.02 0.37 -5.97
C HIS A 120 -8.61 1.69 -5.45
N LEU A 121 -7.83 2.77 -5.45
CA LEU A 121 -8.25 4.03 -4.81
C LEU A 121 -9.46 4.70 -5.46
N LYS A 122 -9.66 4.52 -6.76
CA LYS A 122 -10.83 5.04 -7.46
C LYS A 122 -12.18 4.48 -6.98
N ARG A 123 -12.15 3.46 -6.12
CA ARG A 123 -13.35 2.84 -5.52
C ARG A 123 -13.77 3.48 -4.21
N PHE A 124 -12.99 4.43 -3.70
CA PHE A 124 -13.21 5.04 -2.40
C PHE A 124 -13.42 6.55 -2.53
N ASP A 125 -14.31 7.07 -1.71
CA ASP A 125 -14.53 8.50 -1.53
C ASP A 125 -13.80 9.01 -0.28
N GLY A 126 -13.57 10.32 -0.22
CA GLY A 126 -13.06 10.97 0.98
C GLY A 126 -11.60 10.64 1.33
N ILE A 127 -10.75 10.46 0.32
CA ILE A 127 -9.31 10.27 0.50
C ILE A 127 -8.63 11.65 0.57
N PRO A 128 -8.19 12.12 1.75
CA PRO A 128 -7.61 13.47 1.87
C PRO A 128 -6.12 13.50 1.50
N LYS A 129 -5.38 12.42 1.80
CA LYS A 129 -3.93 12.31 1.62
C LYS A 129 -3.50 10.89 1.31
N VAL A 130 -2.53 10.77 0.39
CA VAL A 130 -1.88 9.49 0.04
C VAL A 130 -0.38 9.60 0.26
N TYR A 131 0.18 8.63 0.97
CA TYR A 131 1.60 8.52 1.24
C TYR A 131 2.18 7.22 0.69
N GLN A 132 3.39 7.32 0.14
CA GLN A 132 4.22 6.17 -0.25
C GLN A 132 5.28 5.91 0.81
N LYS A 133 5.46 4.67 1.23
CA LYS A 133 6.63 4.25 2.01
C LYS A 133 7.85 4.15 1.08
N THR A 134 8.92 4.87 1.43
CA THR A 134 10.19 4.91 0.67
C THR A 134 11.32 4.23 1.45
N PHE A 135 12.48 4.06 0.81
CA PHE A 135 13.70 3.52 1.42
C PHE A 135 14.76 4.59 1.70
N SER A 136 14.45 5.84 1.35
CA SER A 136 15.27 7.01 1.63
C SER A 136 14.51 8.00 2.49
N VAL A 137 15.24 8.73 3.33
CA VAL A 137 14.68 9.80 4.16
C VAL A 137 14.11 10.89 3.25
N GLN A 138 12.86 11.28 3.51
CA GLN A 138 12.19 12.39 2.84
C GLN A 138 12.48 13.68 3.60
N GLN A 139 13.34 14.52 3.06
CA GLN A 139 13.76 15.78 3.69
C GLN A 139 12.59 16.76 3.87
N THR A 140 11.54 16.62 3.08
CA THR A 140 10.31 17.42 3.15
C THR A 140 9.25 16.83 4.09
N SER A 141 9.52 15.69 4.74
CA SER A 141 8.59 15.09 5.70
C SER A 141 8.41 15.96 6.93
N LEU A 142 7.25 15.88 7.58
CA LEU A 142 6.91 16.73 8.72
C LEU A 142 7.94 16.61 9.85
N VAL A 143 8.43 15.39 10.15
CA VAL A 143 9.43 15.18 11.21
C VAL A 143 10.78 15.86 10.88
N MET A 144 11.11 16.03 9.61
CA MET A 144 12.38 16.65 9.17
C MET A 144 12.27 18.19 9.10
N THR A 145 11.07 18.72 8.87
CA THR A 145 10.83 20.14 8.66
C THR A 145 10.21 20.86 9.87
N ASN A 146 9.64 20.09 10.83
CA ASN A 146 8.98 20.67 11.99
C ASN A 146 10.00 21.35 12.94
N THR A 147 9.84 22.66 13.10
CA THR A 147 10.61 23.48 14.05
C THR A 147 9.79 23.85 15.28
N SER A 148 8.50 23.48 15.34
CA SER A 148 7.62 23.78 16.46
C SER A 148 7.85 22.84 17.63
N LYS A 149 7.41 23.25 18.83
CA LYS A 149 7.41 22.38 20.02
C LYS A 149 6.18 21.47 20.10
N GLU A 150 5.30 21.56 19.13
CA GLU A 150 4.08 20.75 19.06
C GLU A 150 4.42 19.28 18.79
N GLU A 151 3.62 18.40 19.37
CA GLU A 151 3.82 16.97 19.17
C GLU A 151 3.39 16.56 17.76
N ILE A 152 4.31 15.90 17.05
CA ILE A 152 4.03 15.32 15.74
C ILE A 152 3.22 14.03 15.94
N PRO A 153 2.06 13.85 15.27
CA PRO A 153 1.32 12.60 15.31
C PRO A 153 2.17 11.41 14.86
N ALA A 154 1.92 10.23 15.44
CA ALA A 154 2.78 9.05 15.31
C ALA A 154 3.09 8.66 13.86
N PHE A 155 2.11 8.74 12.95
CA PHE A 155 2.31 8.46 11.54
C PHE A 155 3.38 9.35 10.90
N PHE A 156 3.36 10.64 11.22
CA PHE A 156 4.27 11.65 10.64
C PHE A 156 5.64 11.72 11.34
N LYS A 157 5.88 10.93 12.39
CA LYS A 157 7.22 10.71 12.96
C LYS A 157 8.12 9.84 12.08
N ASN A 158 7.56 9.19 11.06
CA ASN A 158 8.30 8.35 10.13
C ASN A 158 8.85 9.19 8.96
N PRO A 159 10.19 9.38 8.84
CA PRO A 159 10.78 10.18 7.77
C PRO A 159 10.79 9.49 6.41
N PHE A 160 10.35 8.25 6.32
CA PHE A 160 10.33 7.47 5.07
C PHE A 160 8.98 7.54 4.35
N MET A 161 8.10 8.46 4.72
CA MET A 161 6.79 8.64 4.10
C MET A 161 6.83 9.85 3.15
N LYS A 162 6.63 9.59 1.85
CA LYS A 162 6.53 10.60 0.80
C LYS A 162 5.07 10.90 0.51
N ASP A 163 4.68 12.17 0.57
CA ASP A 163 3.35 12.61 0.09
C ASP A 163 3.31 12.50 -1.44
N ILE A 164 2.35 11.74 -1.95
CA ILE A 164 2.12 11.50 -3.37
C ILE A 164 0.66 11.82 -3.76
N THR A 165 -0.03 12.58 -2.95
CA THR A 165 -1.45 12.91 -3.14
C THR A 165 -1.74 13.48 -4.53
N ASP A 166 -0.86 14.33 -5.05
CA ASP A 166 -1.03 15.00 -6.35
C ASP A 166 -1.00 14.05 -7.56
N HIS A 167 -0.54 12.81 -7.36
CA HIS A 167 -0.59 11.77 -8.40
C HIS A 167 -1.98 11.09 -8.52
N PHE A 168 -2.92 11.42 -7.62
CA PHE A 168 -4.26 10.82 -7.57
C PHE A 168 -5.34 11.89 -7.72
N PRO A 169 -5.63 12.39 -8.95
CA PRO A 169 -6.53 13.53 -9.20
C PRO A 169 -8.00 13.29 -8.82
N VAL A 170 -8.40 12.04 -8.62
CA VAL A 170 -9.77 11.67 -8.19
C VAL A 170 -9.97 11.90 -6.70
N ILE A 171 -8.91 12.21 -5.98
CA ILE A 171 -8.97 12.53 -4.56
C ILE A 171 -9.48 13.96 -4.43
N HIS A 172 -10.78 14.12 -4.25
CA HIS A 172 -11.38 15.42 -3.96
C HIS A 172 -10.92 15.88 -2.57
N PRO A 173 -10.08 16.93 -2.46
CA PRO A 173 -9.81 17.52 -1.17
C PRO A 173 -11.15 18.05 -0.63
N GLN A 174 -11.67 17.43 0.41
CA GLN A 174 -12.73 18.07 1.18
C GLN A 174 -12.10 19.24 1.91
N THR A 175 -12.30 20.43 1.38
CA THR A 175 -11.96 21.68 2.07
C THR A 175 -12.89 21.79 3.27
N VAL A 176 -12.40 21.44 4.44
CA VAL A 176 -13.08 21.75 5.70
C VAL A 176 -12.75 23.20 6.01
N SER A 177 -13.70 24.10 5.81
CA SER A 177 -13.61 25.47 6.32
C SER A 177 -13.78 25.41 7.84
N ILE A 178 -12.69 25.55 8.58
CA ILE A 178 -12.74 25.73 10.03
C ILE A 178 -13.02 27.21 10.26
N PRO A 179 -14.19 27.62 10.80
CA PRO A 179 -14.39 29.01 11.19
C PRO A 179 -13.40 29.33 12.32
N LEU A 180 -12.52 30.29 12.08
CA LEU A 180 -11.71 30.88 13.13
C LEU A 180 -12.63 31.78 13.99
N ASN A 181 -12.94 31.33 15.20
CA ASN A 181 -13.58 32.16 16.23
C ASN A 181 -12.55 33.04 16.90
#